data_058dd529bdbc86edeb93c0f6ab907bb1
#
_entry.id   058dd529bdbc86edeb93c0f6ab907bb1
#
_cell.length_a   1.000
_cell.length_b   1.000
_cell.length_c   1.000
_cell.angle_alpha   90.00
_cell.angle_beta   90.00
_cell.angle_gamma   90.00
#
_symmetry.space_group_name_H-M   'P 1'
#
loop_
_entity.id
_entity.type
_entity.pdbx_description
1 polymer ?
#
loop_
_entity_poly.entity_id
_entity_poly.type
_entity_poly.pdbx_seq_one_letter_code
_entity_poly.pdbx_strand_id
1 'polypeptide(L)'
;MDDSVLKHQALGLWLQGQKQQIRGELERAIEFYTKSLRLYPTAEAFTFRGWAYSFQGRLDDAIEECKKAIAVDPTFGNPYNDIGAYLINRGELDEAILWLEKAKTASRYEARHFPYMNLGRIYAQKWMMRRAIQEFEAALKLHPGEPTCRAALGQLKGSIN
;
A
#
# COMPACT_ATOMS: atom_id res chain seq x y z
N MET A 1 -7.84 30.85 -8.42
CA MET A 1 -8.67 29.67 -8.73
C MET A 1 -9.01 29.00 -7.42
N ASP A 2 -10.24 28.55 -7.27
CA ASP A 2 -10.69 27.89 -6.03
C ASP A 2 -9.93 26.58 -5.82
N ASP A 3 -9.46 26.33 -4.60
CA ASP A 3 -8.74 25.10 -4.20
C ASP A 3 -9.49 23.82 -4.58
N SER A 4 -10.81 23.86 -4.49
CA SER A 4 -11.68 22.74 -4.86
C SER A 4 -11.57 22.39 -6.36
N VAL A 5 -11.46 23.38 -7.23
CA VAL A 5 -11.28 23.19 -8.67
C VAL A 5 -9.88 22.60 -8.95
N LEU A 6 -8.85 23.17 -8.32
CA LEU A 6 -7.48 22.68 -8.47
C LEU A 6 -7.34 21.23 -8.00
N LYS A 7 -7.95 20.90 -6.87
CA LYS A 7 -7.97 19.54 -6.35
C LYS A 7 -8.67 18.57 -7.31
N HIS A 8 -9.80 18.97 -7.87
CA HIS A 8 -10.54 18.14 -8.83
C HIS A 8 -9.70 17.89 -10.09
N GLN A 9 -9.05 18.92 -10.63
CA GLN A 9 -8.17 18.80 -11.79
C GLN A 9 -6.95 17.91 -11.47
N ALA A 10 -6.35 18.07 -10.30
CA ALA A 10 -5.24 17.24 -9.85
C ALA A 10 -5.63 15.75 -9.76
N LEU A 11 -6.81 15.44 -9.23
CA LEU A 11 -7.31 14.06 -9.19
C LEU A 11 -7.56 13.51 -10.59
N GLY A 12 -7.99 14.32 -11.54
CA GLY A 12 -8.09 13.91 -12.95
C GLY A 12 -6.74 13.50 -13.54
N LEU A 13 -5.68 14.25 -13.26
CA LEU A 13 -4.32 13.92 -13.70
C LEU A 13 -3.81 12.64 -13.02
N TRP A 14 -4.07 12.47 -11.72
CA TRP A 14 -3.76 11.23 -11.01
C TRP A 14 -4.44 10.02 -11.66
N LEU A 15 -5.71 10.10 -12.02
CA LEU A 15 -6.43 9.04 -12.71
C LEU A 15 -5.79 8.70 -14.07
N GLN A 16 -5.32 9.69 -14.81
CA GLN A 16 -4.58 9.47 -16.04
C GLN A 16 -3.26 8.74 -15.78
N GLY A 17 -2.56 9.12 -14.72
CA GLY A 17 -1.35 8.41 -14.26
C GLY A 17 -1.61 6.95 -13.95
N GLN A 18 -2.70 6.64 -13.27
CA GLN A 18 -3.10 5.25 -12.99
C GLN A 18 -3.31 4.44 -14.28
N LYS A 19 -3.97 5.01 -15.27
CA LYS A 19 -4.17 4.34 -16.57
C LYS A 19 -2.84 4.01 -17.25
N GLN A 20 -1.86 4.91 -17.19
CA GLN A 20 -0.53 4.66 -17.74
C GLN A 20 0.21 3.57 -16.95
N GLN A 21 0.10 3.59 -15.62
CA GLN A 21 0.74 2.60 -14.76
C GLN A 21 0.21 1.19 -15.00
N ILE A 22 -1.10 1.04 -15.16
CA ILE A 22 -1.74 -0.24 -15.50
C ILE A 22 -1.23 -0.79 -16.84
N ARG A 23 -0.88 0.08 -17.79
CA ARG A 23 -0.29 -0.30 -19.08
C ARG A 23 1.21 -0.59 -19.01
N GLY A 24 1.84 -0.41 -17.86
CA GLY A 24 3.29 -0.56 -17.68
C GLY A 24 4.11 0.64 -18.11
N GLU A 25 3.48 1.75 -18.46
CA GLU A 25 4.13 3.00 -18.88
C GLU A 25 4.52 3.84 -17.66
N LEU A 26 5.51 3.35 -16.91
CA LEU A 26 5.89 3.93 -15.60
C LEU A 26 6.34 5.38 -15.68
N GLU A 27 7.17 5.75 -16.65
CA GLU A 27 7.66 7.12 -16.81
C GLU A 27 6.50 8.09 -17.10
N ARG A 28 5.57 7.69 -17.97
CA ARG A 28 4.36 8.49 -18.26
C ARG A 28 3.45 8.62 -17.05
N ALA A 29 3.30 7.55 -16.27
CA ALA A 29 2.56 7.58 -15.03
C ALA A 29 3.16 8.60 -14.06
N ILE A 30 4.48 8.56 -13.85
CA ILE A 30 5.22 9.48 -12.99
C ILE A 30 5.04 10.94 -13.46
N GLU A 31 5.07 11.21 -14.77
CA GLU A 31 4.81 12.53 -15.32
C GLU A 31 3.41 13.04 -14.94
N PHE A 32 2.38 12.21 -15.08
CA PHE A 32 1.02 12.59 -14.69
C PHE A 32 0.88 12.83 -13.20
N TYR A 33 1.46 11.96 -12.36
CA TYR A 33 1.46 12.16 -10.90
C TYR A 33 2.21 13.44 -10.52
N THR A 34 3.32 13.73 -11.18
CA THR A 34 4.09 14.95 -10.93
C THR A 34 3.30 16.20 -11.32
N LYS A 35 2.62 16.20 -12.47
CA LYS A 35 1.71 17.29 -12.88
C LYS A 35 0.57 17.47 -11.89
N SER A 36 -0.03 16.37 -11.43
CA SER A 36 -1.07 16.37 -10.40
C SER A 36 -0.59 17.07 -9.13
N LEU A 37 0.58 16.68 -8.63
CA LEU A 37 1.16 17.23 -7.39
C LEU A 37 1.56 18.70 -7.50
N ARG A 38 2.00 19.14 -8.68
CA ARG A 38 2.29 20.56 -8.92
C ARG A 38 1.03 21.42 -8.91
N LEU A 39 -0.07 20.86 -9.36
CA LEU A 39 -1.35 21.56 -9.40
C LEU A 39 -1.99 21.64 -8.01
N TYR A 40 -2.06 20.49 -7.32
CA TYR A 40 -2.59 20.39 -5.96
C TYR A 40 -2.05 19.11 -5.29
N PRO A 41 -1.30 19.22 -4.17
CA PRO A 41 -0.78 18.05 -3.47
C PRO A 41 -1.91 17.18 -2.90
N THR A 42 -1.95 15.91 -3.28
CA THR A 42 -2.91 14.93 -2.77
C THR A 42 -2.19 13.70 -2.23
N ALA A 43 -2.75 13.06 -1.21
CA ALA A 43 -2.20 11.82 -0.67
C ALA A 43 -2.21 10.71 -1.72
N GLU A 44 -3.23 10.66 -2.56
CA GLU A 44 -3.35 9.70 -3.66
C GLU A 44 -2.17 9.81 -4.63
N ALA A 45 -1.88 11.00 -5.11
CA ALA A 45 -0.82 11.20 -6.11
C ALA A 45 0.57 10.89 -5.55
N PHE A 46 0.86 11.28 -4.31
CA PHE A 46 2.11 10.89 -3.65
C PHE A 46 2.23 9.37 -3.51
N THR A 47 1.18 8.71 -3.01
CA THR A 47 1.17 7.25 -2.82
C THR A 47 1.41 6.51 -4.13
N PHE A 48 0.72 6.90 -5.19
CA PHE A 48 0.84 6.24 -6.48
C PHE A 48 2.15 6.54 -7.19
N ARG A 49 2.71 7.75 -7.04
CA ARG A 49 4.06 8.02 -7.56
C ARG A 49 5.11 7.17 -6.82
N GLY A 50 4.96 7.00 -5.51
CA GLY A 50 5.78 6.07 -4.73
C GLY A 50 5.66 4.64 -5.25
N TRP A 51 4.44 4.20 -5.56
CA TRP A 51 4.22 2.87 -6.12
C TRP A 51 4.93 2.71 -7.47
N ALA A 52 4.86 3.71 -8.35
CA ALA A 52 5.61 3.71 -9.61
C ALA A 52 7.13 3.63 -9.39
N TYR A 53 7.67 4.37 -8.40
CA TYR A 53 9.08 4.29 -8.04
C TYR A 53 9.48 2.89 -7.54
N SER A 54 8.59 2.21 -6.80
CA SER A 54 8.87 0.84 -6.32
C SER A 54 9.04 -0.15 -7.47
N PHE A 55 8.29 -0.01 -8.54
CA PHE A 55 8.47 -0.82 -9.75
C PHE A 55 9.80 -0.54 -10.47
N GLN A 56 10.39 0.63 -10.27
CA GLN A 56 11.72 0.95 -10.75
C GLN A 56 12.86 0.49 -9.81
N GLY A 57 12.51 -0.19 -8.72
CA GLY A 57 13.46 -0.61 -7.68
C GLY A 57 13.90 0.51 -6.73
N ARG A 58 13.26 1.68 -6.80
CA ARG A 58 13.56 2.87 -5.99
C ARG A 58 12.75 2.85 -4.70
N LEU A 59 13.05 1.88 -3.82
CA LEU A 59 12.27 1.67 -2.59
C LEU A 59 12.39 2.82 -1.59
N ASP A 60 13.56 3.43 -1.45
CA ASP A 60 13.74 4.57 -0.54
C ASP A 60 12.91 5.78 -1.00
N ASP A 61 12.92 6.07 -2.29
CA ASP A 61 12.10 7.14 -2.87
C ASP A 61 10.60 6.84 -2.69
N ALA A 62 10.20 5.58 -2.88
CA ALA A 62 8.82 5.15 -2.69
C ALA A 62 8.35 5.36 -1.24
N ILE A 63 9.19 5.02 -0.26
CA ILE A 63 8.90 5.24 1.17
C ILE A 63 8.76 6.74 1.47
N GLU A 64 9.66 7.58 0.95
CA GLU A 64 9.58 9.04 1.15
C GLU A 64 8.30 9.64 0.55
N GLU A 65 7.87 9.17 -0.63
CA GLU A 65 6.60 9.58 -1.23
C GLU A 65 5.41 9.21 -0.34
N CYS A 66 5.41 8.01 0.21
CA CYS A 66 4.37 7.59 1.15
C CYS A 66 4.34 8.45 2.42
N LYS A 67 5.50 8.84 2.95
CA LYS A 67 5.58 9.75 4.10
C LYS A 67 5.01 11.13 3.77
N LYS A 68 5.25 11.63 2.56
CA LYS A 68 4.62 12.88 2.08
C LYS A 68 3.10 12.74 1.97
N ALA A 69 2.61 11.60 1.49
CA ALA A 69 1.17 11.29 1.45
C ALA A 69 0.54 11.34 2.85
N ILE A 70 1.19 10.74 3.83
CA ILE A 70 0.74 10.73 5.23
C ILE A 70 0.72 12.16 5.81
N ALA A 71 1.69 12.99 5.46
CA ALA A 71 1.73 14.39 5.88
C ALA A 71 0.54 15.20 5.31
N VAL A 72 0.13 14.89 4.09
CA VAL A 72 -1.03 15.53 3.44
C VAL A 72 -2.35 15.05 4.05
N ASP A 73 -2.50 13.75 4.22
CA ASP A 73 -3.71 13.15 4.81
C ASP A 73 -3.34 11.92 5.66
N PRO A 74 -3.17 12.10 6.96
CA PRO A 74 -2.82 10.99 7.86
C PRO A 74 -3.92 9.95 8.03
N THR A 75 -5.13 10.17 7.52
CA THR A 75 -6.25 9.21 7.57
C THR A 75 -6.24 8.23 6.40
N PHE A 76 -5.49 8.53 5.33
CA PHE A 76 -5.40 7.68 4.15
C PHE A 76 -4.52 6.45 4.42
N GLY A 77 -5.11 5.24 4.36
CA GLY A 77 -4.45 4.01 4.80
C GLY A 77 -3.43 3.44 3.83
N ASN A 78 -3.59 3.67 2.53
CA ASN A 78 -2.74 3.11 1.49
C ASN A 78 -1.23 3.34 1.73
N PRO A 79 -0.75 4.56 2.01
CA PRO A 79 0.69 4.78 2.17
C PRO A 79 1.29 4.05 3.37
N TYR A 80 0.54 3.84 4.44
CA TYR A 80 1.02 3.05 5.59
C TYR A 80 1.26 1.60 5.20
N ASN A 81 0.32 0.98 4.48
CA ASN A 81 0.47 -0.39 3.99
C ASN A 81 1.61 -0.50 2.97
N ASP A 82 1.73 0.47 2.08
CA ASP A 82 2.76 0.47 1.04
C ASP A 82 4.16 0.57 1.66
N ILE A 83 4.37 1.43 2.66
CA ILE A 83 5.63 1.47 3.42
C ILE A 83 5.93 0.09 4.02
N GLY A 84 4.93 -0.54 4.65
CA GLY A 84 5.08 -1.89 5.19
C GLY A 84 5.53 -2.89 4.13
N ALA A 85 4.90 -2.89 2.97
CA ALA A 85 5.27 -3.77 1.85
C ALA A 85 6.70 -3.51 1.35
N TYR A 86 7.10 -2.25 1.22
CA TYR A 86 8.45 -1.89 0.78
C TYR A 86 9.51 -2.30 1.81
N LEU A 87 9.22 -2.16 3.09
CA LEU A 87 10.10 -2.61 4.18
C LEU A 87 10.24 -4.14 4.22
N ILE A 88 9.16 -4.89 3.93
CA ILE A 88 9.24 -6.35 3.76
C ILE A 88 10.24 -6.70 2.65
N ASN A 89 10.15 -6.01 1.51
CA ASN A 89 11.07 -6.24 0.39
C ASN A 89 12.54 -5.92 0.73
N ARG A 90 12.77 -5.01 1.68
CA ARG A 90 14.10 -4.70 2.21
C ARG A 90 14.54 -5.64 3.34
N GLY A 91 13.69 -6.53 3.80
CA GLY A 91 13.97 -7.43 4.92
C GLY A 91 13.81 -6.79 6.30
N GLU A 92 13.29 -5.58 6.39
CA GLU A 92 13.08 -4.82 7.63
C GLU A 92 11.72 -5.15 8.25
N LEU A 93 11.56 -6.39 8.69
CA LEU A 93 10.26 -6.94 9.09
C LEU A 93 9.68 -6.29 10.34
N ASP A 94 10.50 -5.99 11.35
CA ASP A 94 10.01 -5.42 12.61
C ASP A 94 9.50 -4.00 12.42
N GLU A 95 10.17 -3.19 11.61
CA GLU A 95 9.69 -1.86 11.25
C GLU A 95 8.42 -1.92 10.40
N ALA A 96 8.36 -2.86 9.46
CA ALA A 96 7.19 -3.08 8.63
C ALA A 96 5.93 -3.36 9.47
N ILE A 97 6.04 -4.14 10.54
CA ILE A 97 4.93 -4.42 11.45
C ILE A 97 4.31 -3.14 12.00
N LEU A 98 5.14 -2.18 12.43
CA LEU A 98 4.65 -0.92 12.99
C LEU A 98 3.80 -0.13 11.99
N TRP A 99 4.24 -0.05 10.73
CA TRP A 99 3.50 0.64 9.67
C TRP A 99 2.22 -0.08 9.29
N LEU A 100 2.24 -1.40 9.22
CA LEU A 100 1.07 -2.21 8.88
C LEU A 100 -0.01 -2.14 9.98
N GLU A 101 0.39 -2.12 11.24
CA GLU A 101 -0.55 -1.93 12.34
C GLU A 101 -1.22 -0.54 12.28
N LYS A 102 -0.49 0.50 11.90
CA LYS A 102 -1.06 1.82 11.64
C LYS A 102 -2.06 1.79 10.48
N ALA A 103 -1.76 1.06 9.41
CA ALA A 103 -2.66 0.92 8.26
C ALA A 103 -4.02 0.34 8.66
N LYS A 104 -4.04 -0.63 9.58
CA LYS A 104 -5.29 -1.24 10.07
C LYS A 104 -6.26 -0.22 10.67
N THR A 105 -5.74 0.83 11.29
CA THR A 105 -6.52 1.83 12.04
C THR A 105 -6.84 3.08 11.24
N ALA A 106 -6.33 3.21 10.02
CA ALA A 106 -6.60 4.36 9.17
C ALA A 106 -8.09 4.45 8.81
N SER A 107 -8.71 5.60 9.01
CA SER A 107 -10.16 5.76 8.82
C SER A 107 -10.58 5.77 7.34
N ARG A 108 -9.72 6.25 6.45
CA ARG A 108 -9.96 6.31 5.01
C ARG A 108 -9.12 5.25 4.28
N TYR A 109 -9.60 4.00 4.31
CA TYR A 109 -8.90 2.88 3.68
C TYR A 109 -9.89 1.80 3.21
N GLU A 110 -10.05 1.65 1.89
CA GLU A 110 -10.96 0.66 1.29
C GLU A 110 -10.37 -0.75 1.34
N ALA A 111 -9.11 -0.91 0.95
CA ALA A 111 -8.44 -2.21 0.84
C ALA A 111 -7.83 -2.67 2.17
N ARG A 112 -8.59 -2.58 3.26
CA ARG A 112 -8.15 -2.84 4.64
C ARG A 112 -7.64 -4.27 4.87
N HIS A 113 -7.93 -5.21 3.98
CA HIS A 113 -7.42 -6.58 4.06
C HIS A 113 -5.92 -6.69 3.79
N PHE A 114 -5.32 -5.78 3.00
CA PHE A 114 -3.90 -5.84 2.64
C PHE A 114 -2.92 -5.80 3.83
N PRO A 115 -3.05 -4.91 4.82
CA PRO A 115 -2.13 -4.93 5.96
C PRO A 115 -2.20 -6.25 6.75
N TYR A 116 -3.37 -6.87 6.86
CA TYR A 116 -3.51 -8.20 7.48
C TYR A 116 -2.78 -9.27 6.67
N MET A 117 -2.89 -9.26 5.34
CA MET A 117 -2.15 -10.19 4.47
C MET A 117 -0.64 -10.02 4.63
N ASN A 118 -0.16 -8.79 4.61
CA ASN A 118 1.26 -8.48 4.75
C ASN A 118 1.80 -8.89 6.13
N LEU A 119 1.04 -8.66 7.20
CA LEU A 119 1.39 -9.14 8.54
C LEU A 119 1.42 -10.66 8.62
N GLY A 120 0.46 -11.34 8.00
CA GLY A 120 0.46 -12.80 7.89
C GLY A 120 1.75 -13.32 7.25
N ARG A 121 2.18 -12.70 6.16
CA ARG A 121 3.45 -13.02 5.49
C ARG A 121 4.66 -12.81 6.40
N ILE A 122 4.72 -11.69 7.12
CA ILE A 122 5.80 -11.40 8.07
C ILE A 122 5.86 -12.46 9.17
N TYR A 123 4.73 -12.75 9.80
CA TYR A 123 4.69 -13.72 10.90
C TYR A 123 5.02 -15.15 10.43
N ALA A 124 4.62 -15.53 9.21
CA ALA A 124 5.04 -16.78 8.60
C ALA A 124 6.57 -16.84 8.41
N GLN A 125 7.18 -15.78 7.91
CA GLN A 125 8.64 -15.68 7.75
C GLN A 125 9.38 -15.75 9.10
N LYS A 126 8.77 -15.25 10.17
CA LYS A 126 9.30 -15.30 11.53
C LYS A 126 8.98 -16.62 12.26
N TRP A 127 8.42 -17.61 11.56
CA TRP A 127 8.00 -18.92 12.12
C TRP A 127 6.93 -18.80 13.23
N MET A 128 6.22 -17.68 13.27
CA MET A 128 5.11 -17.45 14.22
C MET A 128 3.78 -17.89 13.58
N MET A 129 3.65 -19.20 13.34
CA MET A 129 2.59 -19.77 12.50
C MET A 129 1.17 -19.46 12.99
N ARG A 130 0.92 -19.55 14.30
CA ARG A 130 -0.41 -19.24 14.86
C ARG A 130 -0.80 -17.78 14.60
N ARG A 131 0.17 -16.88 14.75
CA ARG A 131 -0.05 -15.44 14.51
C ARG A 131 -0.29 -15.14 13.02
N ALA A 132 0.46 -15.80 12.16
CA ALA A 132 0.26 -15.72 10.72
C ALA A 132 -1.15 -16.16 10.31
N ILE A 133 -1.62 -17.30 10.87
CA ILE A 133 -2.98 -17.80 10.63
C ILE A 133 -4.03 -16.77 11.06
N GLN A 134 -3.89 -16.18 12.25
CA GLN A 134 -4.82 -15.17 12.75
C GLN A 134 -4.93 -13.96 11.80
N GLU A 135 -3.80 -13.49 11.29
CA GLU A 135 -3.77 -12.36 10.36
C GLU A 135 -4.42 -12.70 9.02
N PHE A 136 -4.11 -13.86 8.43
CA PHE A 136 -4.74 -14.28 7.18
C PHE A 136 -6.25 -14.53 7.34
N GLU A 137 -6.68 -15.09 8.46
CA GLU A 137 -8.11 -15.27 8.76
C GLU A 137 -8.83 -13.92 8.86
N ALA A 138 -8.21 -12.94 9.52
CA ALA A 138 -8.75 -11.59 9.60
C ALA A 138 -8.84 -10.93 8.22
N ALA A 139 -7.84 -11.11 7.36
CA ALA A 139 -7.87 -10.64 5.97
C ALA A 139 -9.05 -11.23 5.19
N LEU A 140 -9.30 -12.55 5.33
CA LEU A 140 -10.41 -13.22 4.66
C LEU A 140 -11.78 -12.79 5.17
N LYS A 141 -11.92 -12.38 6.42
CA LYS A 141 -13.18 -11.78 6.91
C LYS A 141 -13.49 -10.47 6.20
N LEU A 142 -12.47 -9.69 5.87
CA LEU A 142 -12.61 -8.42 5.15
C LEU A 142 -12.79 -8.62 3.65
N HIS A 143 -12.15 -9.63 3.09
CA HIS A 143 -12.19 -9.94 1.66
C HIS A 143 -12.21 -11.46 1.42
N PRO A 144 -13.40 -12.09 1.50
CA PRO A 144 -13.53 -13.57 1.46
C PRO A 144 -13.04 -14.22 0.16
N GLY A 145 -13.01 -13.48 -0.93
CA GLY A 145 -12.58 -13.95 -2.25
C GLY A 145 -11.08 -13.97 -2.48
N GLU A 146 -10.26 -13.56 -1.52
CA GLU A 146 -8.80 -13.40 -1.71
C GLU A 146 -8.09 -14.77 -1.84
N PRO A 147 -7.63 -15.16 -3.05
CA PRO A 147 -7.08 -16.49 -3.27
C PRO A 147 -5.73 -16.70 -2.58
N THR A 148 -4.89 -15.66 -2.49
CA THR A 148 -3.57 -15.72 -1.86
C THR A 148 -3.67 -16.06 -0.38
N CYS A 149 -4.63 -15.45 0.33
CA CYS A 149 -4.88 -15.75 1.75
C CYS A 149 -5.36 -17.18 1.94
N ARG A 150 -6.25 -17.67 1.10
CA ARG A 150 -6.76 -19.05 1.18
C ARG A 150 -5.64 -20.05 0.97
N ALA A 151 -4.78 -19.84 -0.02
CA ALA A 151 -3.63 -20.71 -0.29
C ALA A 151 -2.65 -20.71 0.89
N ALA A 152 -2.31 -19.54 1.42
CA ALA A 152 -1.43 -19.40 2.57
C ALA A 152 -1.97 -20.11 3.81
N LEU A 153 -3.26 -19.97 4.11
CA LEU A 153 -3.91 -20.65 5.22
C LEU A 153 -3.88 -22.16 5.08
N GLY A 154 -4.13 -22.68 3.89
CA GLY A 154 -4.06 -24.10 3.60
C GLY A 154 -2.68 -24.68 3.90
N GLN A 155 -1.62 -24.01 3.46
CA GLN A 155 -0.24 -24.40 3.71
C GLN A 155 0.12 -24.33 5.20
N LEU A 156 -0.23 -23.25 5.88
CA LEU A 156 0.10 -23.05 7.30
C LEU A 156 -0.63 -24.05 8.20
N LYS A 157 -1.91 -24.29 7.98
CA LYS A 157 -2.70 -25.27 8.75
C LYS A 157 -2.20 -26.70 8.53
N GLY A 158 -1.76 -27.02 7.30
CA GLY A 158 -1.15 -28.32 7.00
C GLY A 158 0.21 -28.53 7.68
N SER A 159 0.96 -27.47 7.95
CA SER A 159 2.28 -27.55 8.60
C SER A 159 2.22 -27.69 10.13
N ILE A 160 1.07 -27.39 10.76
CA ILE A 160 0.88 -27.45 12.21
C ILE A 160 0.32 -28.83 12.64
N ASN A 161 -0.34 -29.54 11.73
CA ASN A 161 -0.87 -30.89 11.93
C ASN A 161 0.20 -31.94 11.60
#